data_eeac63e9d0f4b12e796d7167d3fbef2c
#
_entry.id   eeac63e9d0f4b12e796d7167d3fbef2c
#
_cell.length_a   1.000
_cell.length_b   1.000
_cell.length_c   1.000
_cell.angle_alpha   90.00
_cell.angle_beta   90.00
_cell.angle_gamma   90.00
#
_symmetry.space_group_name_H-M   'P 1'
#
loop_
_entity.id
_entity.type
_entity.pdbx_description
1 polymer ?
#
loop_
_entity_poly.entity_id
_entity_poly.type
_entity_poly.pdbx_seq_one_letter_code
_entity_poly.pdbx_strand_id
1 'polypeptide(L)'
;NINKTAVELKNSYSSTGKSSGISTGVTVNYNNGFQTEGNGVSVSASKSKMNSNGTTYQNGRFVNVDEVHNNTKNMTLSGFNQEGGTVTGNIENLTIESKQNTSTTRGRTIGGSLSIAPNGMPSGSINYSQTNGERRFVDNASTFIIGDGSNIKVAKVENTASAIGTTGNGKLSIDEYVGHNLENVDKLKTVGGSVGVSASGITS
;
A
#
# COMPACT_ATOMS: atom_id res chain seq x y z
N ASN A 1 32.42 9.16 -7.22
CA ASN A 1 31.16 8.59 -6.73
C ASN A 1 30.08 8.71 -7.79
N ILE A 2 29.38 7.62 -8.06
CA ILE A 2 28.29 7.58 -9.03
C ILE A 2 27.03 7.12 -8.31
N ASN A 3 25.95 7.90 -8.42
CA ASN A 3 24.65 7.55 -7.85
C ASN A 3 23.59 7.49 -8.95
N LYS A 4 22.93 6.34 -9.05
CA LYS A 4 21.82 6.11 -9.96
C LYS A 4 20.59 5.71 -9.12
N THR A 5 19.59 6.58 -9.10
CA THR A 5 18.47 6.44 -8.15
C THR A 5 17.12 6.52 -8.83
N ALA A 6 16.13 5.90 -8.20
CA ALA A 6 14.73 6.01 -8.58
C ALA A 6 14.17 7.41 -8.27
N VAL A 7 13.11 7.76 -8.97
CA VAL A 7 12.27 8.92 -8.62
C VAL A 7 11.28 8.50 -7.54
N GLU A 8 11.21 9.28 -6.48
CA GLU A 8 10.28 9.09 -5.37
C GLU A 8 9.00 9.89 -5.60
N LEU A 9 7.86 9.21 -5.53
CA LEU A 9 6.54 9.81 -5.68
C LEU A 9 5.73 9.58 -4.40
N LYS A 10 5.29 10.66 -3.77
CA LYS A 10 4.49 10.61 -2.55
C LYS A 10 3.03 10.88 -2.84
N ASN A 11 2.16 10.02 -2.35
CA ASN A 11 0.72 10.11 -2.52
C ASN A 11 0.04 10.16 -1.15
N SER A 12 -0.94 11.04 -1.01
CA SER A 12 -1.81 11.08 0.15
C SER A 12 -3.26 11.17 -0.26
N TYR A 13 -4.12 10.45 0.45
CA TYR A 13 -5.55 10.45 0.23
C TYR A 13 -6.25 10.58 1.58
N SER A 14 -7.24 11.46 1.63
CA SER A 14 -8.07 11.64 2.81
C SER A 14 -9.53 11.75 2.39
N SER A 15 -10.40 10.97 3.01
CA SER A 15 -11.83 11.09 2.82
C SER A 15 -12.56 11.11 4.16
N THR A 16 -13.61 11.91 4.21
CA THR A 16 -14.53 11.95 5.33
C THR A 16 -15.95 11.85 4.83
N GLY A 17 -16.73 11.00 5.46
CA GLY A 17 -18.13 10.82 5.15
C GLY A 17 -19.00 11.05 6.37
N LYS A 18 -20.13 11.67 6.14
CA LYS A 18 -21.19 11.78 7.14
C LYS A 18 -22.51 11.46 6.48
N SER A 19 -23.32 10.66 7.13
CA SER A 19 -24.68 10.41 6.68
C SER A 19 -25.65 10.48 7.84
N SER A 20 -26.82 10.97 7.54
CA SER A 20 -27.93 10.98 8.50
C SER A 20 -29.22 10.74 7.74
N GLY A 21 -30.16 10.10 8.39
CA GLY A 21 -31.44 9.80 7.78
C GLY A 21 -32.54 9.65 8.82
N ILE A 22 -33.71 10.05 8.43
CA ILE A 22 -34.96 9.83 9.19
C ILE A 22 -35.92 9.15 8.24
N SER A 23 -36.49 8.01 8.67
CA SER A 23 -37.54 7.34 7.92
C SER A 23 -38.79 7.16 8.75
N THR A 24 -39.90 7.39 8.13
CA THR A 24 -41.24 7.17 8.72
C THR A 24 -42.12 6.47 7.70
N GLY A 25 -43.02 5.63 8.16
CA GLY A 25 -43.95 4.95 7.29
C GLY A 25 -45.32 4.82 7.92
N VAL A 26 -46.37 5.01 7.14
CA VAL A 26 -47.74 4.79 7.55
C VAL A 26 -48.43 4.01 6.42
N THR A 27 -49.03 2.88 6.76
CA THR A 27 -49.84 2.09 5.87
C THR A 27 -51.31 2.26 6.21
N VAL A 28 -52.13 2.54 5.20
CA VAL A 28 -53.58 2.65 5.34
C VAL A 28 -54.23 1.44 4.70
N ASN A 29 -54.94 0.62 5.49
CA ASN A 29 -55.68 -0.52 5.04
C ASN A 29 -57.20 -0.28 5.19
N TYR A 30 -57.95 -0.68 4.18
CA TYR A 30 -59.39 -0.67 4.23
C TYR A 30 -59.94 -2.12 4.20
N ASN A 31 -60.36 -2.56 5.35
CA ASN A 31 -61.03 -3.87 5.52
C ASN A 31 -62.03 -3.78 6.68
N ASN A 32 -63.29 -3.59 6.39
CA ASN A 32 -64.33 -3.24 7.38
C ASN A 32 -64.14 -1.89 8.08
N GLY A 33 -63.51 -0.94 7.39
CA GLY A 33 -63.17 0.40 7.90
C GLY A 33 -61.74 0.78 7.60
N PHE A 34 -61.40 2.07 7.74
CA PHE A 34 -60.01 2.51 7.57
C PHE A 34 -59.22 2.15 8.82
N GLN A 35 -58.10 1.44 8.58
CA GLN A 35 -57.08 1.16 9.58
C GLN A 35 -55.75 1.74 9.13
N THR A 36 -55.13 2.47 10.00
CA THR A 36 -53.79 3.01 9.79
C THR A 36 -52.77 2.23 10.62
N GLU A 37 -51.77 1.64 9.93
CA GLU A 37 -50.63 1.06 10.59
C GLU A 37 -49.41 1.96 10.36
N GLY A 38 -48.80 2.41 11.43
CA GLY A 38 -47.53 3.11 11.37
C GLY A 38 -46.40 2.09 11.27
N ASN A 39 -45.46 2.29 10.34
CA ASN A 39 -44.27 1.44 10.20
C ASN A 39 -43.16 1.85 11.16
N GLY A 40 -43.42 2.82 12.02
CA GLY A 40 -42.46 3.31 12.98
C GLY A 40 -41.62 4.48 12.44
N VAL A 41 -40.71 4.95 13.28
CA VAL A 41 -39.80 6.04 13.00
C VAL A 41 -38.39 5.55 13.25
N SER A 42 -37.49 5.82 12.32
CA SER A 42 -36.08 5.53 12.52
C SER A 42 -35.19 6.75 12.22
N VAL A 43 -34.14 6.93 13.00
CA VAL A 43 -33.13 7.96 12.83
C VAL A 43 -31.77 7.26 12.81
N SER A 44 -30.94 7.59 11.84
CA SER A 44 -29.61 7.04 11.72
C SER A 44 -28.59 8.12 11.43
N ALA A 45 -27.38 7.95 11.93
CA ALA A 45 -26.25 8.81 11.65
C ALA A 45 -24.97 8.00 11.61
N SER A 46 -24.09 8.36 10.68
CA SER A 46 -22.76 7.76 10.61
C SER A 46 -21.70 8.79 10.23
N LYS A 47 -20.49 8.55 10.70
CA LYS A 47 -19.32 9.35 10.37
C LYS A 47 -18.17 8.42 10.08
N SER A 48 -17.50 8.67 8.98
CA SER A 48 -16.32 7.90 8.56
C SER A 48 -15.17 8.85 8.24
N LYS A 49 -13.97 8.37 8.49
CA LYS A 49 -12.73 9.05 8.12
C LYS A 49 -11.74 8.01 7.67
N MET A 50 -11.11 8.25 6.53
CA MET A 50 -10.07 7.40 5.99
C MET A 50 -8.90 8.25 5.52
N ASN A 51 -7.70 7.87 5.92
CA ASN A 51 -6.45 8.46 5.46
C ASN A 51 -5.57 7.37 4.88
N SER A 52 -5.00 7.65 3.73
CA SER A 52 -4.04 6.77 3.08
C SER A 52 -2.83 7.57 2.63
N ASN A 53 -1.65 7.11 2.97
CA ASN A 53 -0.38 7.71 2.55
C ASN A 53 0.47 6.63 1.88
N GLY A 54 1.11 6.99 0.80
CA GLY A 54 1.96 6.07 0.07
C GLY A 54 3.17 6.74 -0.54
N THR A 55 4.21 5.96 -0.73
CA THR A 55 5.40 6.32 -1.49
C THR A 55 5.63 5.27 -2.54
N THR A 56 5.71 5.68 -3.80
CA THR A 56 6.06 4.82 -4.92
C THR A 56 7.38 5.29 -5.51
N TYR A 57 8.16 4.33 -6.00
CA TYR A 57 9.43 4.60 -6.68
C TYR A 57 9.32 4.19 -8.14
N GLN A 58 9.68 5.13 -9.01
CA GLN A 58 9.85 4.86 -10.42
C GLN A 58 11.32 4.62 -10.69
N ASN A 59 11.69 3.40 -11.07
CA ASN A 59 13.07 3.06 -11.35
C ASN A 59 13.60 3.85 -12.54
N GLY A 60 14.82 4.37 -12.38
CA GLY A 60 15.61 4.85 -13.50
C GLY A 60 16.07 3.66 -14.36
N ARG A 61 16.41 3.92 -15.60
CA ARG A 61 16.73 2.85 -16.54
C ARG A 61 17.82 3.25 -17.52
N PHE A 62 18.83 2.39 -17.64
CA PHE A 62 19.77 2.39 -18.74
C PHE A 62 19.62 1.09 -19.53
N VAL A 63 19.49 1.20 -20.84
CA VAL A 63 19.42 0.05 -21.74
C VAL A 63 20.50 0.20 -22.80
N ASN A 64 21.41 -0.77 -22.85
CA ASN A 64 22.52 -0.78 -23.82
C ASN A 64 23.38 0.49 -23.77
N VAL A 65 23.67 0.98 -22.58
CA VAL A 65 24.53 2.14 -22.33
C VAL A 65 25.95 1.63 -22.01
N ASP A 66 26.93 2.09 -22.74
CA ASP A 66 28.33 1.75 -22.50
C ASP A 66 28.92 2.63 -21.41
N GLU A 67 29.66 2.04 -20.50
CA GLU A 67 30.33 2.72 -19.41
C GLU A 67 31.79 2.29 -19.28
N VAL A 68 32.65 3.25 -19.01
CA VAL A 68 34.05 3.01 -18.67
C VAL A 68 34.32 3.54 -17.27
N HIS A 69 34.76 2.66 -16.39
CA HIS A 69 35.10 3.00 -15.01
C HIS A 69 36.61 3.06 -14.83
N ASN A 70 37.14 4.28 -14.65
CA ASN A 70 38.54 4.50 -14.33
C ASN A 70 38.67 4.70 -12.80
N ASN A 71 38.87 3.59 -12.08
CA ASN A 71 39.01 3.60 -10.63
C ASN A 71 37.84 4.26 -9.91
N THR A 72 36.62 3.84 -10.25
CA THR A 72 35.42 4.32 -9.56
C THR A 72 35.42 3.83 -8.13
N LYS A 73 35.37 4.72 -7.17
CA LYS A 73 35.43 4.37 -5.76
C LYS A 73 34.10 3.80 -5.27
N ASN A 74 33.03 4.55 -5.45
CA ASN A 74 31.70 4.14 -5.04
C ASN A 74 30.70 4.33 -6.16
N MET A 75 29.92 3.28 -6.42
CA MET A 75 28.79 3.33 -7.34
C MET A 75 27.57 2.75 -6.66
N THR A 76 26.46 3.45 -6.72
CA THR A 76 25.21 3.05 -6.10
C THR A 76 24.09 3.04 -7.14
N LEU A 77 23.39 1.91 -7.22
CA LEU A 77 22.14 1.75 -7.94
C LEU A 77 21.02 1.52 -6.92
N SER A 78 20.13 2.47 -6.79
CA SER A 78 19.04 2.42 -5.81
C SER A 78 17.71 2.63 -6.53
N GLY A 79 16.95 1.56 -6.73
CA GLY A 79 15.76 1.60 -7.57
C GLY A 79 16.11 1.93 -9.02
N PHE A 80 17.09 1.24 -9.58
CA PHE A 80 17.61 1.53 -10.92
C PHE A 80 17.83 0.23 -11.70
N ASN A 81 17.47 0.24 -12.97
CA ASN A 81 17.65 -0.88 -13.87
C ASN A 81 18.71 -0.53 -14.91
N GLN A 82 19.81 -1.22 -14.86
CA GLN A 82 20.86 -1.14 -15.87
C GLN A 82 21.02 -2.49 -16.55
N GLU A 83 20.69 -2.54 -17.83
CA GLU A 83 20.66 -3.78 -18.60
C GLU A 83 21.32 -3.60 -19.96
N GLY A 84 22.19 -4.53 -20.31
CA GLY A 84 22.96 -4.50 -21.56
C GLY A 84 24.08 -3.46 -21.52
N GLY A 85 24.64 -3.17 -22.71
CA GLY A 85 25.79 -2.28 -22.83
C GLY A 85 27.12 -2.93 -22.46
N THR A 86 28.21 -2.28 -22.82
CA THR A 86 29.58 -2.72 -22.53
C THR A 86 30.12 -1.93 -21.34
N VAL A 87 30.35 -2.60 -20.23
CA VAL A 87 30.85 -1.98 -18.99
C VAL A 87 32.25 -2.51 -18.73
N THR A 88 33.22 -1.59 -18.67
CA THR A 88 34.64 -1.94 -18.51
C THR A 88 35.27 -1.13 -17.39
N GLY A 89 36.39 -1.65 -16.86
CA GLY A 89 37.20 -0.98 -15.85
C GLY A 89 37.11 -1.61 -14.49
N ASN A 90 37.13 -0.77 -13.45
CA ASN A 90 37.09 -1.25 -12.08
C ASN A 90 36.28 -0.34 -11.16
N ILE A 91 35.60 -0.95 -10.21
CA ILE A 91 34.79 -0.30 -9.15
C ILE A 91 35.27 -0.87 -7.83
N GLU A 92 35.56 0.00 -6.88
CA GLU A 92 35.93 -0.43 -5.52
C GLU A 92 34.73 -0.94 -4.75
N ASN A 93 33.67 -0.13 -4.64
CA ASN A 93 32.44 -0.50 -3.93
C ASN A 93 31.22 -0.30 -4.85
N LEU A 94 30.48 -1.36 -5.10
CA LEU A 94 29.21 -1.34 -5.81
C LEU A 94 28.10 -1.69 -4.84
N THR A 95 27.18 -0.77 -4.65
CA THR A 95 25.96 -0.98 -3.87
C THR A 95 24.78 -0.99 -4.85
N ILE A 96 24.02 -2.06 -4.82
CA ILE A 96 22.78 -2.18 -5.59
C ILE A 96 21.65 -2.58 -4.66
N GLU A 97 20.58 -1.83 -4.67
CA GLU A 97 19.45 -2.04 -3.81
C GLU A 97 18.13 -1.79 -4.53
N SER A 98 17.14 -2.60 -4.21
CA SER A 98 15.75 -2.37 -4.65
C SER A 98 15.05 -1.42 -3.71
N LYS A 99 14.09 -0.65 -4.22
CA LYS A 99 13.24 0.22 -3.43
C LYS A 99 11.88 -0.43 -3.21
N GLN A 100 11.39 -0.35 -1.98
CA GLN A 100 10.05 -0.80 -1.64
C GLN A 100 9.05 0.34 -1.77
N ASN A 101 7.98 0.10 -2.52
CA ASN A 101 6.81 0.95 -2.48
C ASN A 101 6.08 0.73 -1.16
N THR A 102 5.70 1.79 -0.50
CA THR A 102 5.05 1.75 0.80
C THR A 102 3.68 2.40 0.76
N SER A 103 2.75 1.86 1.51
CA SER A 103 1.46 2.51 1.75
C SER A 103 0.96 2.21 3.16
N THR A 104 0.32 3.20 3.77
CA THR A 104 -0.37 3.05 5.05
C THR A 104 -1.78 3.54 4.89
N THR A 105 -2.73 2.76 5.42
CA THR A 105 -4.15 3.11 5.40
C THR A 105 -4.69 3.07 6.81
N ARG A 106 -5.37 4.13 7.22
CA ARG A 106 -6.07 4.21 8.50
C ARG A 106 -7.48 4.72 8.28
N GLY A 107 -8.45 3.98 8.78
CA GLY A 107 -9.85 4.33 8.66
C GLY A 107 -10.61 4.09 9.93
N ARG A 108 -11.64 4.88 10.15
CA ARG A 108 -12.54 4.75 11.29
C ARG A 108 -13.97 5.12 10.87
N THR A 109 -14.93 4.28 11.26
CA THR A 109 -16.34 4.53 11.04
C THR A 109 -17.09 4.37 12.36
N ILE A 110 -17.93 5.33 12.67
CA ILE A 110 -18.83 5.29 13.82
C ILE A 110 -20.23 5.57 13.29
N GLY A 111 -21.19 4.73 13.65
CA GLY A 111 -22.57 4.92 13.26
C GLY A 111 -23.53 4.53 14.37
N GLY A 112 -24.73 5.08 14.31
CA GLY A 112 -25.80 4.77 15.25
C GLY A 112 -27.15 4.90 14.59
N SER A 113 -28.12 4.15 15.11
CA SER A 113 -29.52 4.24 14.72
C SER A 113 -30.43 4.12 15.92
N LEU A 114 -31.53 4.82 15.84
CA LEU A 114 -32.63 4.74 16.82
C LEU A 114 -33.93 4.53 16.05
N SER A 115 -34.68 3.53 16.46
CA SER A 115 -35.97 3.20 15.84
C SER A 115 -37.05 3.07 16.90
N ILE A 116 -38.24 3.50 16.54
CA ILE A 116 -39.46 3.30 17.35
C ILE A 116 -40.43 2.52 16.49
N ALA A 117 -40.78 1.33 16.96
CA ALA A 117 -41.73 0.46 16.25
C ALA A 117 -43.16 1.01 16.31
N PRO A 118 -44.11 0.55 15.46
CA PRO A 118 -45.49 1.02 15.48
C PRO A 118 -46.20 0.83 16.80
N ASN A 119 -45.76 -0.14 17.61
CA ASN A 119 -46.28 -0.39 18.95
C ASN A 119 -45.65 0.46 20.03
N GLY A 120 -44.81 1.45 19.65
CA GLY A 120 -44.11 2.35 20.57
C GLY A 120 -42.84 1.79 21.21
N MET A 121 -42.41 0.58 20.83
CA MET A 121 -41.19 -0.04 21.37
C MET A 121 -39.94 0.54 20.76
N PRO A 122 -39.02 1.12 21.56
CA PRO A 122 -37.77 1.66 21.05
C PRO A 122 -36.72 0.56 20.80
N SER A 123 -35.89 0.79 19.82
CA SER A 123 -34.68 0.01 19.57
C SER A 123 -33.56 0.93 19.08
N GLY A 124 -32.33 0.58 19.39
CA GLY A 124 -31.19 1.37 18.97
C GLY A 124 -29.98 0.48 18.72
N SER A 125 -29.06 0.98 17.91
CA SER A 125 -27.79 0.32 17.66
C SER A 125 -26.66 1.33 17.51
N ILE A 126 -25.48 0.92 17.92
CA ILE A 126 -24.23 1.64 17.73
C ILE A 126 -23.26 0.68 17.08
N ASN A 127 -22.59 1.12 16.03
CA ASN A 127 -21.55 0.35 15.37
C ASN A 127 -20.27 1.18 15.24
N TYR A 128 -19.15 0.46 15.26
CA TYR A 128 -17.82 1.03 15.18
C TYR A 128 -16.94 0.11 14.37
N SER A 129 -16.15 0.68 13.51
CA SER A 129 -15.09 -0.06 12.81
C SER A 129 -13.82 0.77 12.68
N GLN A 130 -12.69 0.09 12.74
CA GLN A 130 -11.38 0.68 12.55
C GLN A 130 -10.57 -0.20 11.61
N THR A 131 -9.95 0.41 10.63
CA THR A 131 -9.12 -0.28 9.64
C THR A 131 -7.72 0.29 9.69
N ASN A 132 -6.74 -0.61 9.77
CA ASN A 132 -5.32 -0.29 9.68
C ASN A 132 -4.69 -1.19 8.63
N GLY A 133 -3.99 -0.60 7.69
CA GLY A 133 -3.29 -1.31 6.63
C GLY A 133 -1.87 -0.79 6.47
N GLU A 134 -0.97 -1.68 6.15
CA GLU A 134 0.42 -1.39 5.83
C GLU A 134 0.87 -2.30 4.70
N ARG A 135 1.50 -1.69 3.69
CA ARG A 135 2.09 -2.43 2.58
C ARG A 135 3.50 -1.91 2.34
N ARG A 136 4.45 -2.82 2.27
CA ARG A 136 5.82 -2.58 1.81
C ARG A 136 6.19 -3.68 0.83
N PHE A 137 6.46 -3.29 -0.42
CA PHE A 137 6.66 -4.25 -1.48
C PHE A 137 7.68 -3.75 -2.51
N VAL A 138 8.57 -4.63 -2.95
CA VAL A 138 9.41 -4.38 -4.11
C VAL A 138 8.62 -4.72 -5.35
N ASP A 139 8.07 -3.71 -6.01
CA ASP A 139 7.33 -3.92 -7.26
C ASP A 139 8.28 -4.02 -8.46
N ASN A 140 9.39 -3.28 -8.42
CA ASN A 140 10.43 -3.33 -9.46
C ASN A 140 11.80 -3.47 -8.81
N ALA A 141 12.40 -4.64 -8.94
CA ALA A 141 13.75 -4.88 -8.44
C ALA A 141 14.79 -4.11 -9.26
N SER A 142 15.85 -3.66 -8.60
CA SER A 142 17.00 -3.09 -9.28
C SER A 142 17.78 -4.18 -10.00
N THR A 143 18.37 -3.83 -11.13
CA THR A 143 19.19 -4.75 -11.94
C THR A 143 20.50 -4.08 -12.36
N PHE A 144 21.56 -4.88 -12.39
CA PHE A 144 22.84 -4.53 -13.00
C PHE A 144 23.30 -5.74 -13.82
N ILE A 145 22.88 -5.77 -15.09
CA ILE A 145 23.13 -6.87 -16.00
C ILE A 145 23.89 -6.35 -17.22
N ILE A 146 25.18 -6.57 -17.23
CA ILE A 146 26.07 -6.05 -18.25
C ILE A 146 26.15 -6.98 -19.46
N GLY A 147 26.34 -6.40 -20.64
CA GLY A 147 26.29 -7.10 -21.93
C GLY A 147 27.64 -7.53 -22.49
N ASP A 148 27.63 -7.89 -23.76
CA ASP A 148 28.82 -8.34 -24.49
C ASP A 148 29.97 -7.33 -24.45
N GLY A 149 31.19 -7.85 -24.42
CA GLY A 149 32.40 -7.02 -24.36
C GLY A 149 32.69 -6.42 -22.99
N SER A 150 31.82 -6.63 -22.04
CA SER A 150 32.05 -6.14 -20.67
C SER A 150 33.19 -6.89 -20.01
N ASN A 151 34.01 -6.14 -19.29
CA ASN A 151 35.07 -6.66 -18.45
C ASN A 151 35.28 -5.71 -17.28
N ILE A 152 34.62 -6.01 -16.18
CA ILE A 152 34.63 -5.15 -15.00
C ILE A 152 35.06 -5.94 -13.77
N LYS A 153 35.91 -5.32 -12.98
CA LYS A 153 36.33 -5.85 -11.69
C LYS A 153 35.75 -4.99 -10.58
N VAL A 154 35.06 -5.63 -9.63
CA VAL A 154 34.47 -4.97 -8.46
C VAL A 154 35.07 -5.57 -7.21
N ALA A 155 35.68 -4.75 -6.37
CA ALA A 155 36.29 -5.23 -5.14
C ALA A 155 35.24 -5.67 -4.13
N LYS A 156 34.17 -4.91 -3.97
CA LYS A 156 33.08 -5.26 -3.07
C LYS A 156 31.73 -4.96 -3.69
N VAL A 157 30.81 -5.93 -3.62
CA VAL A 157 29.40 -5.77 -3.98
C VAL A 157 28.55 -5.93 -2.74
N GLU A 158 27.68 -4.97 -2.51
CA GLU A 158 26.61 -5.05 -1.51
C GLU A 158 25.27 -5.02 -2.25
N ASN A 159 24.55 -6.13 -2.21
CA ASN A 159 23.31 -6.34 -2.96
C ASN A 159 22.13 -6.55 -2.01
N THR A 160 21.13 -5.70 -2.13
CA THR A 160 19.89 -5.81 -1.37
C THR A 160 18.72 -6.07 -2.32
N ALA A 161 18.23 -7.30 -2.33
CA ALA A 161 17.06 -7.74 -3.08
C ALA A 161 17.09 -7.37 -4.57
N SER A 162 18.25 -7.41 -5.20
CA SER A 162 18.48 -6.97 -6.57
C SER A 162 19.19 -8.05 -7.39
N ALA A 163 19.13 -7.95 -8.70
CA ALA A 163 19.80 -8.87 -9.60
C ALA A 163 21.08 -8.25 -10.18
N ILE A 164 22.17 -9.00 -10.15
CA ILE A 164 23.45 -8.63 -10.74
C ILE A 164 23.98 -9.80 -11.59
N GLY A 165 24.49 -9.51 -12.76
CA GLY A 165 25.00 -10.55 -13.64
C GLY A 165 25.49 -10.03 -14.98
N THR A 166 25.73 -10.98 -15.89
CA THR A 166 26.20 -10.71 -17.24
C THR A 166 25.38 -11.45 -18.28
N THR A 167 25.35 -10.92 -19.49
CA THR A 167 24.81 -11.61 -20.66
C THR A 167 25.89 -11.74 -21.74
N GLY A 168 25.74 -12.74 -22.60
CA GLY A 168 26.69 -12.98 -23.68
C GLY A 168 28.09 -13.35 -23.18
N ASN A 169 29.11 -12.69 -23.70
CA ASN A 169 30.50 -12.91 -23.30
C ASN A 169 31.02 -11.94 -22.23
N GLY A 170 30.13 -11.19 -21.58
CA GLY A 170 30.51 -10.25 -20.54
C GLY A 170 31.19 -10.93 -19.36
N LYS A 171 32.14 -10.22 -18.76
CA LYS A 171 32.89 -10.68 -17.59
C LYS A 171 32.68 -9.73 -16.43
N LEU A 172 32.29 -10.28 -15.29
CA LEU A 172 32.14 -9.58 -14.03
C LEU A 172 32.90 -10.34 -12.95
N SER A 173 33.93 -9.73 -12.41
CA SER A 173 34.72 -10.30 -11.32
C SER A 173 34.44 -9.55 -10.04
N ILE A 174 34.04 -10.29 -8.99
CA ILE A 174 33.71 -9.74 -7.68
C ILE A 174 34.62 -10.40 -6.64
N ASP A 175 35.35 -9.58 -5.89
CA ASP A 175 36.25 -10.10 -4.85
C ASP A 175 35.48 -10.40 -3.55
N GLU A 176 34.56 -9.55 -3.17
CA GLU A 176 33.73 -9.72 -1.98
C GLU A 176 32.25 -9.43 -2.31
N TYR A 177 31.36 -10.33 -1.93
CA TYR A 177 29.91 -10.19 -2.17
C TYR A 177 29.14 -10.31 -0.86
N VAL A 178 28.29 -9.31 -0.58
CA VAL A 178 27.38 -9.30 0.57
C VAL A 178 25.95 -9.13 0.06
N GLY A 179 25.13 -10.11 0.37
CA GLY A 179 23.70 -10.11 -0.03
C GLY A 179 22.77 -9.84 1.14
N HIS A 180 21.75 -9.05 0.91
CA HIS A 180 20.68 -8.75 1.86
C HIS A 180 19.33 -8.95 1.21
N ASN A 181 18.33 -9.26 2.03
CA ASN A 181 16.94 -9.38 1.60
C ASN A 181 16.09 -8.24 2.15
N LEU A 182 15.05 -7.87 1.41
CA LEU A 182 13.98 -7.00 1.88
C LEU A 182 12.74 -7.84 2.17
N GLU A 183 12.12 -7.60 3.31
CA GLU A 183 10.85 -8.22 3.64
C GLU A 183 9.69 -7.43 3.05
N ASN A 184 8.87 -8.11 2.28
CA ASN A 184 7.61 -7.57 1.80
C ASN A 184 6.54 -7.75 2.87
N VAL A 185 5.77 -6.70 3.11
CA VAL A 185 4.69 -6.68 4.10
C VAL A 185 3.41 -6.23 3.42
N ASP A 186 2.36 -7.00 3.61
CA ASP A 186 1.01 -6.62 3.20
C ASP A 186 0.03 -7.03 4.30
N LYS A 187 -0.37 -6.07 5.10
CA LYS A 187 -1.25 -6.28 6.26
C LYS A 187 -2.43 -5.34 6.21
N LEU A 188 -3.61 -5.90 6.34
CA LEU A 188 -4.84 -5.16 6.52
C LEU A 188 -5.59 -5.74 7.72
N LYS A 189 -5.85 -4.89 8.71
CA LYS A 189 -6.61 -5.29 9.90
C LYS A 189 -7.83 -4.39 10.05
N THR A 190 -8.99 -5.01 10.10
CA THR A 190 -10.25 -4.32 10.37
C THR A 190 -10.83 -4.88 11.68
N VAL A 191 -11.12 -3.99 12.61
CA VAL A 191 -11.78 -4.31 13.87
C VAL A 191 -13.08 -3.53 13.92
N GLY A 192 -14.16 -4.23 14.14
CA GLY A 192 -15.46 -3.60 14.23
C GLY A 192 -16.37 -4.32 15.23
N GLY A 193 -17.35 -3.62 15.71
CA GLY A 193 -18.35 -4.14 16.61
C GLY A 193 -19.64 -3.35 16.52
N SER A 194 -20.73 -4.00 16.88
CA SER A 194 -22.02 -3.38 16.96
C SER A 194 -22.73 -3.81 18.25
N VAL A 195 -23.45 -2.87 18.84
CA VAL A 195 -24.30 -3.11 20.01
C VAL A 195 -25.70 -2.63 19.68
N GLY A 196 -26.66 -3.51 19.81
CA GLY A 196 -28.07 -3.20 19.65
C GLY A 196 -28.82 -3.34 20.95
N VAL A 197 -29.74 -2.43 21.21
CA VAL A 197 -30.63 -2.44 22.36
C VAL A 197 -32.07 -2.30 21.89
N SER A 198 -32.93 -3.15 22.39
CA SER A 198 -34.37 -3.08 22.13
C SER A 198 -35.13 -3.21 23.43
N ALA A 199 -36.46 -2.95 23.39
CA ALA A 199 -37.33 -3.13 24.56
C ALA A 199 -37.36 -4.59 25.05
N SER A 200 -36.96 -5.56 24.22
CA SER A 200 -36.91 -6.99 24.54
C SER A 200 -35.56 -7.48 25.05
N GLY A 201 -34.49 -6.63 25.05
CA GLY A 201 -33.19 -7.00 25.55
C GLY A 201 -32.02 -6.31 24.82
N ILE A 202 -30.79 -6.71 25.18
CA ILE A 202 -29.55 -6.24 24.58
C ILE A 202 -29.02 -7.31 23.63
N THR A 203 -28.69 -6.93 22.41
CA THR A 203 -28.07 -7.80 21.41
C THR A 203 -26.73 -7.20 20.94
N SER A 204 -25.76 -8.08 20.63
CA SER A 204 -24.44 -7.67 20.16
C SER A 204 -23.97 -8.49 18.97
#